data_e5456ac389482050e8c63507207271f0
#
_entry.id   e5456ac389482050e8c63507207271f0
#
_cell.length_a   1.000
_cell.length_b   1.000
_cell.length_c   1.000
_cell.angle_alpha   90.00
_cell.angle_beta   90.00
_cell.angle_gamma   90.00
#
_symmetry.space_group_name_H-M   'P 1'
#
loop_
_entity.id
_entity.type
_entity.pdbx_description
1 polymer ?
#
loop_
_entity_poly.entity_id
_entity_poly.type
_entity_poly.pdbx_seq_one_letter_code
_entity_poly.pdbx_strand_id
1 'polypeptide(L)'
;TAKKIFHVLAQAEGFVHGMPAHQVHFQEVGSDDSILDIITVAVCLDFLHIDHIICSPLYEGSGFTKCHHGLTAVPTPCTLRLVQSASIPMRITENKGEMITPTGAAIVAALANTFTLPPKFTIDKIGVGAGKKEFAHPNVVRAMLISEIIDTHGDEICILKSAIDDSTPEQLAYCHTSIRTWRCRCIFYSDLYEEESSCL
;
A
#
# COMPACT_ATOMS: atom_id res chain seq x y z
N THR A 1 10.53 -10.10 10.92
CA THR A 1 10.43 -8.75 10.36
C THR A 1 11.76 -8.31 9.75
N ALA A 2 12.89 -8.16 10.50
CA ALA A 2 14.17 -7.68 9.98
C ALA A 2 14.70 -8.49 8.78
N LYS A 3 14.70 -9.82 8.86
CA LYS A 3 15.14 -10.69 7.75
C LYS A 3 14.39 -10.43 6.43
N LYS A 4 13.09 -10.12 6.51
CA LYS A 4 12.28 -9.79 5.32
C LYS A 4 12.76 -8.49 4.67
N ILE A 5 13.08 -7.47 5.48
CA ILE A 5 13.59 -6.18 4.98
C ILE A 5 14.95 -6.37 4.29
N PHE A 6 15.90 -7.07 4.95
CA PHE A 6 17.21 -7.35 4.35
C PHE A 6 17.10 -8.18 3.06
N HIS A 7 16.18 -9.12 2.99
CA HIS A 7 15.97 -9.93 1.80
C HIS A 7 15.49 -9.09 0.61
N VAL A 8 14.47 -8.24 0.82
CA VAL A 8 13.94 -7.33 -0.21
C VAL A 8 15.02 -6.38 -0.69
N LEU A 9 15.80 -5.84 0.23
CA LEU A 9 16.91 -4.94 -0.08
C LEU A 9 18.00 -5.64 -0.90
N ALA A 10 18.42 -6.85 -0.49
CA ALA A 10 19.40 -7.64 -1.24
C ALA A 10 18.94 -7.99 -2.65
N GLN A 11 17.65 -8.25 -2.83
CA GLN A 11 17.07 -8.47 -4.16
C GLN A 11 17.14 -7.22 -5.04
N ALA A 12 16.86 -6.05 -4.48
CA ALA A 12 16.91 -4.79 -5.21
C ALA A 12 18.35 -4.43 -5.60
N GLU A 13 19.29 -4.52 -4.66
CA GLU A 13 20.72 -4.29 -4.91
C GLU A 13 21.29 -5.32 -5.93
N GLY A 14 20.95 -6.58 -5.77
CA GLY A 14 21.34 -7.62 -6.72
C GLY A 14 20.88 -7.35 -8.14
N PHE A 15 19.64 -6.85 -8.28
CA PHE A 15 19.10 -6.45 -9.58
C PHE A 15 19.88 -5.26 -10.18
N VAL A 16 20.18 -4.24 -9.39
CA VAL A 16 20.92 -3.04 -9.83
C VAL A 16 22.34 -3.38 -10.25
N HIS A 17 22.99 -4.29 -9.53
CA HIS A 17 24.38 -4.70 -9.79
C HIS A 17 24.51 -5.90 -10.74
N GLY A 18 23.40 -6.47 -11.23
CA GLY A 18 23.42 -7.63 -12.11
C GLY A 18 23.97 -8.90 -11.46
N MET A 19 23.79 -9.06 -10.14
CA MET A 19 24.29 -10.22 -9.39
C MET A 19 23.21 -10.86 -8.53
N PRO A 20 23.36 -12.15 -8.17
CA PRO A 20 22.43 -12.82 -7.26
C PRO A 20 22.40 -12.17 -5.88
N ALA A 21 21.22 -12.06 -5.26
CA ALA A 21 21.02 -11.39 -3.96
C ALA A 21 21.96 -11.92 -2.84
N HIS A 22 22.32 -13.22 -2.86
CA HIS A 22 23.22 -13.83 -1.87
C HIS A 22 24.70 -13.47 -2.05
N GLN A 23 25.05 -12.83 -3.18
CA GLN A 23 26.41 -12.34 -3.47
C GLN A 23 26.55 -10.84 -3.31
N VAL A 24 25.46 -10.15 -2.97
CA VAL A 24 25.46 -8.71 -2.76
C VAL A 24 26.29 -8.36 -1.53
N HIS A 25 27.29 -7.52 -1.74
CA HIS A 25 27.99 -6.85 -0.65
C HIS A 25 27.34 -5.48 -0.43
N PHE A 26 26.66 -5.31 0.68
CA PHE A 26 26.05 -4.05 1.03
C PHE A 26 27.12 -2.99 1.30
N GLN A 27 27.44 -2.16 0.31
CA GLN A 27 28.44 -1.10 0.44
C GLN A 27 27.88 0.16 1.11
N GLU A 28 26.63 0.51 0.77
CA GLU A 28 25.94 1.67 1.37
C GLU A 28 24.99 1.25 2.50
N VAL A 29 24.27 0.17 2.29
CA VAL A 29 23.24 -0.31 3.20
C VAL A 29 23.78 -1.25 4.26
N GLY A 30 25.03 -1.70 4.12
CA GLY A 30 25.78 -2.47 5.12
C GLY A 30 26.46 -1.60 6.16
N SER A 31 26.25 -0.29 6.14
CA SER A 31 26.70 0.58 7.22
C SER A 31 26.01 0.21 8.53
N ASP A 32 26.72 0.36 9.64
CA ASP A 32 26.19 0.07 10.98
C ASP A 32 24.87 0.82 11.23
N ASP A 33 24.74 2.04 10.72
CA ASP A 33 23.52 2.86 10.82
C ASP A 33 22.32 2.18 10.15
N SER A 34 22.48 1.69 8.93
CA SER A 34 21.37 1.03 8.19
C SER A 34 20.95 -0.29 8.82
N ILE A 35 21.91 -1.06 9.34
CA ILE A 35 21.62 -2.30 10.07
C ILE A 35 20.85 -1.99 11.34
N LEU A 36 21.29 -0.97 12.08
CA LEU A 36 20.65 -0.53 13.31
C LEU A 36 19.22 -0.05 13.05
N ASP A 37 19.01 0.76 12.02
CA ASP A 37 17.70 1.27 11.62
C ASP A 37 16.71 0.12 11.35
N ILE A 38 17.12 -0.87 10.54
CA ILE A 38 16.26 -2.03 10.19
C ILE A 38 15.92 -2.86 11.43
N ILE A 39 16.92 -3.13 12.29
CA ILE A 39 16.71 -3.89 13.51
C ILE A 39 15.80 -3.12 14.46
N THR A 40 16.05 -1.81 14.65
CA THR A 40 15.26 -0.97 15.54
C THR A 40 13.80 -0.91 15.10
N VAL A 41 13.52 -0.71 13.81
CA VAL A 41 12.15 -0.73 13.28
C VAL A 41 11.49 -2.08 13.56
N ALA A 42 12.22 -3.19 13.31
CA ALA A 42 11.66 -4.53 13.55
C ALA A 42 11.33 -4.78 15.02
N VAL A 43 12.19 -4.35 15.94
CA VAL A 43 11.99 -4.46 17.40
C VAL A 43 10.82 -3.59 17.85
N CYS A 44 10.74 -2.34 17.36
CA CYS A 44 9.64 -1.43 17.69
C CYS A 44 8.28 -1.96 17.26
N LEU A 45 8.19 -2.50 16.03
CA LEU A 45 6.94 -3.08 15.52
C LEU A 45 6.52 -4.32 16.31
N ASP A 46 7.47 -5.18 16.66
CA ASP A 46 7.22 -6.37 17.48
C ASP A 46 6.76 -5.98 18.89
N PHE A 47 7.45 -5.03 19.53
CA PHE A 47 7.10 -4.51 20.86
C PHE A 47 5.72 -3.85 20.91
N LEU A 48 5.34 -3.13 19.83
CA LEU A 48 4.05 -2.47 19.72
C LEU A 48 2.93 -3.42 19.24
N HIS A 49 3.25 -4.68 18.93
CA HIS A 49 2.31 -5.68 18.41
C HIS A 49 1.55 -5.19 17.17
N ILE A 50 2.31 -4.64 16.19
CA ILE A 50 1.73 -4.10 14.96
C ILE A 50 1.56 -5.21 13.93
N ASP A 51 0.30 -5.49 13.57
CA ASP A 51 -0.05 -6.50 12.56
C ASP A 51 -0.28 -5.90 11.18
N HIS A 52 -0.68 -4.63 11.11
CA HIS A 52 -1.04 -3.97 9.86
C HIS A 52 -0.37 -2.60 9.74
N ILE A 53 0.31 -2.38 8.60
CA ILE A 53 1.06 -1.16 8.34
C ILE A 53 0.50 -0.48 7.09
N ILE A 54 0.10 0.77 7.25
CA ILE A 54 -0.38 1.65 6.20
C ILE A 54 0.68 2.71 5.95
N CYS A 55 1.12 2.86 4.71
CA CYS A 55 2.08 3.87 4.33
C CYS A 55 1.43 4.89 3.39
N SER A 56 1.69 6.17 3.59
CA SER A 56 1.34 7.19 2.59
C SER A 56 2.16 7.00 1.32
N PRO A 57 1.77 7.61 0.18
CA PRO A 57 2.66 7.72 -0.96
C PRO A 57 4.01 8.31 -0.52
N LEU A 58 5.10 7.78 -1.06
CA LEU A 58 6.44 8.26 -0.76
C LEU A 58 6.71 9.57 -1.53
N TYR A 59 7.39 10.50 -0.87
CA TYR A 59 7.79 11.78 -1.46
C TYR A 59 9.30 11.77 -1.68
N GLU A 60 9.74 11.85 -2.93
CA GLU A 60 11.15 11.84 -3.29
C GLU A 60 11.57 13.19 -3.88
N GLY A 61 12.85 13.52 -3.72
CA GLY A 61 13.43 14.72 -4.31
C GLY A 61 13.82 14.54 -5.78
N SER A 62 14.63 15.45 -6.27
CA SER A 62 15.10 15.48 -7.66
C SER A 62 16.56 15.91 -7.74
N GLY A 63 17.19 15.74 -8.90
CA GLY A 63 18.57 16.11 -9.13
C GLY A 63 19.53 14.96 -8.83
N PHE A 64 20.54 15.19 -7.99
CA PHE A 64 21.61 14.24 -7.74
C PHE A 64 21.91 14.12 -6.25
N THR A 65 22.36 12.93 -5.85
CA THR A 65 22.92 12.64 -4.53
C THR A 65 24.31 12.04 -4.68
N LYS A 66 25.17 12.22 -3.68
CA LYS A 66 26.51 11.63 -3.64
C LYS A 66 26.44 10.33 -2.86
N CYS A 67 26.79 9.24 -3.49
CA CYS A 67 26.83 7.90 -2.90
C CYS A 67 28.21 7.25 -3.10
N HIS A 68 28.41 6.02 -2.61
CA HIS A 68 29.67 5.28 -2.78
C HIS A 68 30.09 5.15 -4.25
N HIS A 69 29.12 5.03 -5.15
CA HIS A 69 29.34 4.93 -6.61
C HIS A 69 29.53 6.29 -7.29
N GLY A 70 29.67 7.38 -6.52
CA GLY A 70 29.82 8.73 -7.03
C GLY A 70 28.51 9.53 -7.06
N LEU A 71 28.37 10.40 -8.04
CA LEU A 71 27.18 11.25 -8.20
C LEU A 71 26.11 10.46 -8.94
N THR A 72 24.98 10.23 -8.27
CA THR A 72 23.87 9.42 -8.79
C THR A 72 22.59 10.26 -8.88
N ALA A 73 21.81 10.03 -9.92
CA ALA A 73 20.51 10.69 -10.07
C ALA A 73 19.52 10.24 -9.00
N VAL A 74 18.64 11.16 -8.57
CA VAL A 74 17.56 10.92 -7.61
C VAL A 74 16.24 10.84 -8.39
N PRO A 75 15.44 9.77 -8.15
CA PRO A 75 15.60 8.65 -7.20
C PRO A 75 16.76 7.71 -7.57
N THR A 76 17.42 7.15 -6.55
CA THR A 76 18.52 6.21 -6.80
C THR A 76 18.03 4.89 -7.41
N PRO A 77 18.87 4.16 -8.19
CA PRO A 77 18.43 2.93 -8.86
C PRO A 77 17.87 1.88 -7.91
N CYS A 78 18.45 1.70 -6.72
CA CYS A 78 17.97 0.76 -5.72
C CYS A 78 16.60 1.19 -5.18
N THR A 79 16.41 2.47 -4.84
CA THR A 79 15.12 3.03 -4.41
C THR A 79 14.05 2.82 -5.48
N LEU A 80 14.35 3.11 -6.75
CA LEU A 80 13.42 2.88 -7.87
C LEU A 80 13.03 1.40 -8.00
N ARG A 81 14.00 0.49 -7.86
CA ARG A 81 13.73 -0.95 -7.93
C ARG A 81 12.83 -1.42 -6.79
N LEU A 82 13.04 -0.93 -5.57
CA LEU A 82 12.21 -1.22 -4.41
C LEU A 82 10.77 -0.72 -4.61
N VAL A 83 10.63 0.53 -5.02
CA VAL A 83 9.32 1.15 -5.30
C VAL A 83 8.57 0.38 -6.38
N GLN A 84 9.26 0.03 -7.48
CA GLN A 84 8.68 -0.75 -8.57
C GLN A 84 8.22 -2.14 -8.12
N SER A 85 9.08 -2.87 -7.40
CA SER A 85 8.82 -4.28 -7.02
C SER A 85 7.64 -4.43 -6.06
N ALA A 86 7.37 -3.42 -5.22
CA ALA A 86 6.29 -3.41 -4.25
C ALA A 86 5.11 -2.51 -4.67
N SER A 87 5.13 -1.97 -5.91
CA SER A 87 4.08 -1.08 -6.44
C SER A 87 3.76 0.09 -5.51
N ILE A 88 4.80 0.68 -4.89
CA ILE A 88 4.65 1.77 -3.94
C ILE A 88 4.29 3.06 -4.68
N PRO A 89 3.20 3.75 -4.34
CA PRO A 89 2.91 5.04 -4.92
C PRO A 89 3.97 6.07 -4.50
N MET A 90 4.51 6.80 -5.47
CA MET A 90 5.56 7.80 -5.24
C MET A 90 5.26 9.12 -5.94
N ARG A 91 5.68 10.21 -5.33
CA ARG A 91 5.63 11.57 -5.90
C ARG A 91 7.03 12.17 -5.91
N ILE A 92 7.41 12.74 -7.03
CA ILE A 92 8.65 13.52 -7.15
C ILE A 92 8.34 14.97 -6.77
N THR A 93 9.18 15.53 -5.92
CA THR A 93 9.08 16.90 -5.43
C THR A 93 10.13 17.79 -6.08
N GLU A 94 10.02 19.11 -5.87
CA GLU A 94 11.01 20.08 -6.33
C GLU A 94 12.26 20.15 -5.43
N ASN A 95 12.24 19.49 -4.26
CA ASN A 95 13.36 19.42 -3.35
C ASN A 95 14.58 18.80 -4.05
N LYS A 96 15.76 19.37 -3.81
CA LYS A 96 17.01 18.87 -4.37
C LYS A 96 17.66 17.84 -3.45
N GLY A 97 17.97 16.68 -4.03
CA GLY A 97 18.61 15.56 -3.34
C GLY A 97 17.64 14.46 -2.93
N GLU A 98 18.20 13.41 -2.38
CA GLU A 98 17.52 12.22 -1.94
C GLU A 98 16.72 12.46 -0.66
N MET A 99 15.42 12.16 -0.68
CA MET A 99 14.53 12.18 0.48
C MET A 99 14.21 10.77 0.96
N ILE A 100 14.22 9.80 0.05
CA ILE A 100 13.95 8.40 0.34
C ILE A 100 15.24 7.60 0.16
N THR A 101 15.78 7.09 1.27
CA THR A 101 16.94 6.20 1.22
C THR A 101 16.54 4.78 0.79
N PRO A 102 17.46 3.98 0.21
CA PRO A 102 17.19 2.58 -0.07
C PRO A 102 16.72 1.80 1.15
N THR A 103 17.28 2.07 2.34
CA THR A 103 16.87 1.46 3.61
C THR A 103 15.41 1.78 3.94
N GLY A 104 15.01 3.06 3.84
CA GLY A 104 13.63 3.48 4.07
C GLY A 104 12.66 2.86 3.08
N ALA A 105 13.02 2.86 1.79
CA ALA A 105 12.22 2.21 0.75
C ALA A 105 12.08 0.69 0.98
N ALA A 106 13.13 0.01 1.44
CA ALA A 106 13.10 -1.42 1.74
C ALA A 106 12.19 -1.75 2.93
N ILE A 107 12.18 -0.91 3.97
CA ILE A 107 11.27 -1.05 5.11
C ILE A 107 9.82 -0.97 4.62
N VAL A 108 9.48 0.03 3.82
CA VAL A 108 8.13 0.19 3.26
C VAL A 108 7.79 -0.98 2.33
N ALA A 109 8.68 -1.34 1.40
CA ALA A 109 8.47 -2.43 0.45
C ALA A 109 8.27 -3.80 1.14
N ALA A 110 8.94 -4.02 2.26
CA ALA A 110 8.83 -5.28 3.00
C ALA A 110 7.59 -5.33 3.90
N LEU A 111 7.14 -4.21 4.45
CA LEU A 111 6.22 -4.19 5.58
C LEU A 111 4.87 -3.55 5.30
N ALA A 112 4.76 -2.61 4.35
CA ALA A 112 3.48 -1.97 4.06
C ALA A 112 2.46 -2.98 3.51
N ASN A 113 1.27 -2.97 4.09
CA ASN A 113 0.14 -3.80 3.66
C ASN A 113 -0.74 -3.04 2.66
N THR A 114 -0.89 -1.72 2.85
CA THR A 114 -1.70 -0.86 1.99
C THR A 114 -1.17 0.58 2.00
N PHE A 115 -1.57 1.35 0.98
CA PHE A 115 -1.25 2.77 0.83
C PHE A 115 -2.49 3.67 0.95
N THR A 116 -3.60 3.11 1.43
CA THR A 116 -4.86 3.82 1.61
C THR A 116 -5.26 3.78 3.07
N LEU A 117 -5.50 4.94 3.67
CA LEU A 117 -6.03 5.04 5.02
C LEU A 117 -7.48 4.55 5.08
N PRO A 118 -7.89 3.92 6.21
CA PRO A 118 -9.29 3.61 6.42
C PRO A 118 -10.16 4.88 6.43
N PRO A 119 -11.42 4.81 6.01
CA PRO A 119 -12.28 5.98 5.88
C PRO A 119 -12.57 6.66 7.24
N LYS A 120 -12.55 5.88 8.32
CA LYS A 120 -12.76 6.37 9.70
C LYS A 120 -11.79 5.68 10.64
N PHE A 121 -11.07 6.45 11.43
CA PHE A 121 -10.15 5.94 12.44
C PHE A 121 -9.93 6.97 13.56
N THR A 122 -9.46 6.51 14.70
CA THR A 122 -8.92 7.35 15.77
C THR A 122 -7.40 7.26 15.80
N ILE A 123 -6.75 8.29 16.29
CA ILE A 123 -5.31 8.30 16.50
C ILE A 123 -5.04 8.11 17.98
N ASP A 124 -4.38 7.01 18.32
CA ASP A 124 -4.08 6.66 19.72
C ASP A 124 -2.73 7.24 20.15
N LYS A 125 -1.72 7.20 19.27
CA LYS A 125 -0.38 7.74 19.54
C LYS A 125 0.25 8.31 18.27
N ILE A 126 1.14 9.28 18.45
CA ILE A 126 1.90 9.91 17.36
C ILE A 126 3.38 9.91 17.75
N GLY A 127 4.22 9.51 16.80
CA GLY A 127 5.67 9.63 16.86
C GLY A 127 6.19 10.42 15.66
N VAL A 128 7.23 11.20 15.85
CA VAL A 128 7.88 11.98 14.78
C VAL A 128 9.38 11.77 14.86
N GLY A 129 9.98 11.35 13.74
CA GLY A 129 11.43 11.26 13.57
C GLY A 129 11.90 12.29 12.53
N ALA A 130 12.94 13.05 12.85
CA ALA A 130 13.52 14.05 11.94
C ALA A 130 14.78 13.52 11.26
N GLY A 131 14.89 13.78 9.95
CA GLY A 131 16.11 13.54 9.18
C GLY A 131 17.12 14.68 9.35
N LYS A 132 18.39 14.40 9.03
CA LYS A 132 19.50 15.37 9.16
C LYS A 132 19.56 16.39 8.00
N LYS A 133 19.01 16.04 6.82
CA LYS A 133 19.02 16.94 5.65
C LYS A 133 17.93 18.00 5.80
N GLU A 134 18.28 19.23 5.45
CA GLU A 134 17.34 20.35 5.39
C GLU A 134 16.76 20.48 3.99
N PHE A 135 15.44 20.60 3.92
CA PHE A 135 14.67 20.86 2.71
C PHE A 135 13.72 22.05 2.91
N ALA A 136 13.08 22.51 1.87
CA ALA A 136 12.06 23.56 1.95
C ALA A 136 10.88 23.17 2.85
N HIS A 137 10.64 21.86 3.01
CA HIS A 137 9.66 21.30 3.93
C HIS A 137 10.34 20.54 5.07
N PRO A 138 9.67 20.37 6.23
CA PRO A 138 10.21 19.55 7.30
C PRO A 138 10.55 18.14 6.82
N ASN A 139 11.79 17.71 7.05
CA ASN A 139 12.25 16.36 6.75
C ASN A 139 11.94 15.44 7.92
N VAL A 140 10.71 14.93 7.96
CA VAL A 140 10.21 14.13 9.08
C VAL A 140 9.43 12.92 8.60
N VAL A 141 9.58 11.81 9.32
CA VAL A 141 8.68 10.67 9.27
C VAL A 141 7.71 10.77 10.43
N ARG A 142 6.42 10.68 10.13
CA ARG A 142 5.37 10.66 11.14
C ARG A 142 4.76 9.26 11.20
N ALA A 143 4.84 8.63 12.35
CA ALA A 143 4.16 7.38 12.65
C ALA A 143 2.92 7.66 13.51
N MET A 144 1.81 7.06 13.18
CA MET A 144 0.56 7.14 13.93
C MET A 144 0.11 5.73 14.28
N LEU A 145 -0.15 5.47 15.55
CA LEU A 145 -0.89 4.29 15.95
C LEU A 145 -2.36 4.65 15.85
N ILE A 146 -3.09 3.91 15.03
CA ILE A 146 -4.50 4.17 14.73
C ILE A 146 -5.37 2.98 15.08
N SER A 147 -6.61 3.25 15.49
CA SER A 147 -7.66 2.25 15.64
C SER A 147 -8.73 2.52 14.59
N GLU A 148 -9.00 1.52 13.74
CA GLU A 148 -10.02 1.63 12.71
C GLU A 148 -11.42 1.61 13.36
N ILE A 149 -12.28 2.54 12.93
CA ILE A 149 -13.69 2.54 13.32
C ILE A 149 -14.45 1.71 12.29
N ILE A 150 -14.73 0.47 12.65
CA ILE A 150 -15.59 -0.39 11.82
C ILE A 150 -17.02 -0.03 12.11
N ASP A 151 -17.71 0.57 11.16
CA ASP A 151 -19.17 0.77 11.26
C ASP A 151 -19.83 -0.62 11.22
N THR A 152 -20.14 -1.16 12.39
CA THR A 152 -20.84 -2.45 12.54
C THR A 152 -22.30 -2.39 12.04
N HIS A 153 -22.73 -1.24 11.58
CA HIS A 153 -24.05 -1.01 10.96
C HIS A 153 -23.99 -0.94 9.43
N GLY A 154 -22.94 -1.46 8.82
CA GLY A 154 -22.93 -1.68 7.37
C GLY A 154 -24.08 -2.59 6.97
N ASP A 155 -24.99 -2.12 6.13
CA ASP A 155 -26.00 -2.99 5.51
C ASP A 155 -25.28 -4.12 4.75
N GLU A 156 -25.48 -5.35 5.18
CA GLU A 156 -25.01 -6.52 4.43
C GLU A 156 -25.89 -6.63 3.19
N ILE A 157 -25.32 -6.49 1.99
CA ILE A 157 -26.05 -6.58 0.73
C ILE A 157 -25.75 -7.90 0.08
N CYS A 158 -26.78 -8.71 -0.13
CA CYS A 158 -26.71 -9.90 -0.96
C CYS A 158 -27.24 -9.62 -2.36
N ILE A 159 -26.49 -10.02 -3.38
CA ILE A 159 -26.94 -9.96 -4.76
C ILE A 159 -27.45 -11.34 -5.14
N LEU A 160 -28.77 -11.45 -5.38
CA LEU A 160 -29.38 -12.64 -5.94
C LEU A 160 -29.63 -12.44 -7.43
N LYS A 161 -29.00 -13.26 -8.27
CA LYS A 161 -29.22 -13.28 -9.71
C LYS A 161 -29.95 -14.56 -10.10
N SER A 162 -31.07 -14.43 -10.83
CA SER A 162 -31.82 -15.57 -11.36
C SER A 162 -32.30 -15.24 -12.76
N ALA A 163 -32.21 -16.20 -13.68
CA ALA A 163 -32.90 -16.15 -14.96
C ALA A 163 -34.29 -16.75 -14.75
N ILE A 164 -35.32 -15.99 -15.13
CA ILE A 164 -36.73 -16.39 -14.96
C ILE A 164 -37.43 -16.17 -16.31
N ASP A 165 -37.84 -17.24 -16.95
CA ASP A 165 -38.49 -17.23 -18.26
C ASP A 165 -39.96 -17.70 -18.25
N ASP A 166 -40.42 -18.28 -17.13
CA ASP A 166 -41.75 -18.90 -17.00
C ASP A 166 -42.65 -18.25 -15.93
N SER A 167 -42.36 -17.00 -15.55
CA SER A 167 -43.12 -16.28 -14.50
C SER A 167 -43.85 -15.07 -15.04
N THR A 168 -45.05 -14.81 -14.48
CA THR A 168 -45.82 -13.61 -14.84
C THR A 168 -45.27 -12.37 -14.08
N PRO A 169 -45.47 -11.14 -14.61
CA PRO A 169 -45.10 -9.91 -13.91
C PRO A 169 -45.72 -9.79 -12.51
N GLU A 170 -46.93 -10.33 -12.32
CA GLU A 170 -47.62 -10.33 -11.01
C GLU A 170 -46.92 -11.23 -10.00
N GLN A 171 -46.41 -12.38 -10.41
CA GLN A 171 -45.62 -13.28 -9.56
C GLN A 171 -44.30 -12.63 -9.15
N LEU A 172 -43.64 -11.97 -10.09
CA LEU A 172 -42.39 -11.22 -9.78
C LEU A 172 -42.68 -10.06 -8.82
N ALA A 173 -43.76 -9.31 -9.00
CA ALA A 173 -44.15 -8.25 -8.09
C ALA A 173 -44.46 -8.78 -6.68
N TYR A 174 -45.09 -9.95 -6.56
CA TYR A 174 -45.34 -10.62 -5.29
C TYR A 174 -44.04 -11.01 -4.59
N CYS A 175 -43.10 -11.64 -5.32
CA CYS A 175 -41.79 -11.98 -4.80
C CYS A 175 -41.06 -10.71 -4.28
N HIS A 176 -41.06 -9.64 -5.07
CA HIS A 176 -40.47 -8.37 -4.66
C HIS A 176 -41.07 -7.84 -3.36
N THR A 177 -42.40 -7.84 -3.22
CA THR A 177 -43.10 -7.38 -2.02
C THR A 177 -42.77 -8.27 -0.84
N SER A 178 -42.71 -9.58 -1.03
CA SER A 178 -42.37 -10.53 0.02
C SER A 178 -40.95 -10.35 0.53
N ILE A 179 -39.96 -10.13 -0.35
CA ILE A 179 -38.56 -9.84 0.04
C ILE A 179 -38.48 -8.54 0.84
N ARG A 180 -39.21 -7.50 0.46
CA ARG A 180 -39.24 -6.22 1.20
C ARG A 180 -39.82 -6.34 2.61
N THR A 181 -40.76 -7.22 2.85
CA THR A 181 -41.35 -7.45 4.20
C THR A 181 -40.33 -8.05 5.17
N TRP A 182 -39.27 -8.70 4.69
CA TRP A 182 -38.18 -9.25 5.48
C TRP A 182 -37.10 -8.21 5.87
N ARG A 183 -37.38 -6.90 5.76
CA ARG A 183 -36.49 -5.78 6.04
C ARG A 183 -35.24 -5.72 5.16
N CYS A 184 -35.25 -6.37 4.01
CA CYS A 184 -34.17 -6.27 3.02
C CYS A 184 -34.39 -5.07 2.11
N ARG A 185 -33.35 -4.25 1.89
CA ARG A 185 -33.35 -3.26 0.80
C ARG A 185 -33.00 -3.97 -0.49
N CYS A 186 -33.97 -4.09 -1.40
CA CYS A 186 -33.78 -4.71 -2.70
C CYS A 186 -33.82 -3.67 -3.81
N ILE A 187 -32.86 -3.75 -4.72
CA ILE A 187 -32.89 -3.03 -6.00
C ILE A 187 -33.07 -4.09 -7.08
N PHE A 188 -34.14 -4.00 -7.85
CA PHE A 188 -34.39 -4.87 -8.97
C PHE A 188 -33.85 -4.24 -10.25
N TYR A 189 -33.05 -5.01 -10.98
CA TYR A 189 -32.74 -4.74 -12.38
C TYR A 189 -33.39 -5.84 -13.23
N SER A 190 -34.21 -5.44 -14.18
CA SER A 190 -34.68 -6.35 -15.24
C SER A 190 -33.92 -5.99 -16.51
N ASP A 191 -33.05 -6.87 -16.96
CA ASP A 191 -32.53 -6.80 -18.32
C ASP A 191 -33.57 -7.50 -19.23
N LEU A 192 -34.26 -6.71 -20.05
CA LEU A 192 -35.05 -7.24 -21.13
C LEU A 192 -34.11 -7.65 -22.26
N TYR A 193 -33.83 -8.92 -22.41
CA TYR A 193 -33.26 -9.45 -23.63
C TYR A 193 -34.35 -9.47 -24.70
N GLU A 194 -34.23 -8.62 -25.70
CA GLU A 194 -34.92 -8.83 -26.97
C GLU A 194 -34.22 -10.02 -27.64
N GLU A 195 -34.93 -11.17 -27.75
CA GLU A 195 -34.55 -12.20 -28.70
C GLU A 195 -34.61 -11.59 -30.10
N GLU A 196 -33.45 -11.38 -30.72
CA GLU A 196 -33.40 -11.20 -32.17
C GLU A 196 -34.01 -12.47 -32.81
N SER A 197 -35.28 -12.41 -33.13
CA SER A 197 -35.90 -13.42 -34.02
C SER A 197 -35.22 -13.28 -35.37
N SER A 198 -34.25 -14.15 -35.66
CA SER A 198 -33.78 -14.37 -37.02
C SER A 198 -34.95 -14.92 -37.85
N CYS A 199 -35.66 -14.04 -38.55
CA CYS A 199 -36.50 -14.42 -39.65
C CYS A 199 -35.62 -14.96 -40.79
N LEU A 200 -35.71 -16.24 -41.04
CA LEU A 200 -35.31 -16.87 -42.29
C LEU A 200 -36.24 -16.44 -43.43
#